data_0f1f40db9a40ac5b906cdb59cd110744
#
_entry.id   0f1f40db9a40ac5b906cdb59cd110744
#
_cell.length_a   1.000
_cell.length_b   1.000
_cell.length_c   1.000
_cell.angle_alpha   90.00
_cell.angle_beta   90.00
_cell.angle_gamma   90.00
#
_symmetry.space_group_name_H-M   'P 1'
#
loop_
_entity.id
_entity.type
_entity.pdbx_description
1 polymer ?
#
loop_
_entity_poly.entity_id
_entity_poly.type
_entity_poly.pdbx_seq_one_letter_code
_entity_poly.pdbx_strand_id
1 'polypeptide(L)'
;MLEREVRANLVYRSFTRIGGGKVPDDTVINKWALALGPEVIEDLHKRVVTIAQDKQIVEGRKMRIDTTVVETNIHYPTDSSLLGDGVRVLTRAMKRIVAIAGNVGAKLRDRSRSVKYRILEIGRAARSQGGAGKEKLQQAYRKLLEATSRVVGQAKRFSLEIASGVKKSSDVFQQAAMEGLRKELDTMAPRVQQVMQQTRARVLGGDTHVDGKLASIFEPGTEIIRKGKASKPTEFGKMVKIQEAENQMIISYEVYEKRPSDSALLVPAIETHQEQLGRVPKLVAADAGFYSASNEKTAQEKGVKRVCIPSRNTKSADRKKEQKKPWFRKGQKWRTGCEGRISVVKRRHGLNRCRDKGDRGMRRWVGLGVIADNLINIGRVLARKDKATAPIVA
;
A
#
# COMPACT_ATOMS: atom_id res chain seq x y z
N MET A 1 -9.30 -13.93 -14.76
CA MET A 1 -9.64 -12.73 -15.58
C MET A 1 -8.61 -12.51 -16.70
N LEU A 2 -7.32 -12.28 -16.39
CA LEU A 2 -6.26 -12.04 -17.38
C LEU A 2 -6.13 -13.19 -18.40
N GLU A 3 -6.09 -14.44 -17.96
CA GLU A 3 -6.05 -15.62 -18.81
C GLU A 3 -7.19 -15.60 -19.87
N ARG A 4 -8.43 -15.37 -19.41
CA ARG A 4 -9.59 -15.33 -20.29
C ARG A 4 -9.50 -14.20 -21.33
N GLU A 5 -9.04 -13.02 -20.93
CA GLU A 5 -8.84 -11.89 -21.84
C GLU A 5 -7.78 -12.19 -22.90
N VAL A 6 -6.62 -12.75 -22.50
CA VAL A 6 -5.57 -13.13 -23.45
C VAL A 6 -6.02 -14.26 -24.35
N ARG A 7 -6.81 -15.22 -23.82
CA ARG A 7 -7.32 -16.36 -24.61
C ARG A 7 -8.26 -15.90 -25.71
N ALA A 8 -9.13 -14.90 -25.44
CA ALA A 8 -10.18 -14.44 -26.32
C ALA A 8 -9.78 -13.29 -27.27
N ASN A 9 -8.62 -12.66 -27.09
CA ASN A 9 -8.26 -11.44 -27.82
C ASN A 9 -6.93 -11.62 -28.59
N LEU A 10 -7.01 -11.53 -29.93
CA LEU A 10 -5.86 -11.68 -30.82
C LEU A 10 -4.79 -10.61 -30.61
N VAL A 11 -5.18 -9.38 -30.27
CA VAL A 11 -4.23 -8.31 -29.97
C VAL A 11 -3.43 -8.63 -28.71
N TYR A 12 -4.08 -9.14 -27.66
CA TYR A 12 -3.39 -9.57 -26.46
C TYR A 12 -2.51 -10.80 -26.68
N ARG A 13 -2.95 -11.75 -27.51
CA ARG A 13 -2.12 -12.90 -27.91
C ARG A 13 -0.87 -12.48 -28.68
N SER A 14 -1.03 -11.54 -29.60
CA SER A 14 0.09 -10.95 -30.34
C SER A 14 1.05 -10.19 -29.41
N PHE A 15 0.53 -9.33 -28.54
CA PHE A 15 1.31 -8.57 -27.56
C PHE A 15 2.11 -9.48 -26.62
N THR A 16 1.50 -10.55 -26.12
CA THR A 16 2.15 -11.53 -25.24
C THR A 16 3.04 -12.53 -25.98
N ARG A 17 3.10 -12.46 -27.31
CA ARG A 17 3.81 -13.39 -28.21
C ARG A 17 3.39 -14.85 -28.05
N ILE A 18 2.21 -15.12 -27.50
CA ILE A 18 1.65 -16.47 -27.36
C ILE A 18 1.16 -16.99 -28.72
N GLY A 19 0.73 -16.11 -29.62
CA GLY A 19 0.19 -16.51 -30.94
C GLY A 19 -0.92 -17.55 -30.85
N GLY A 20 -0.78 -18.67 -31.52
CA GLY A 20 -1.68 -19.83 -31.45
C GLY A 20 -1.47 -20.75 -30.24
N GLY A 21 -0.39 -20.52 -29.43
CA GLY A 21 -0.01 -21.37 -28.32
C GLY A 21 -1.01 -21.35 -27.14
N LYS A 22 -0.76 -22.28 -26.20
CA LYS A 22 -1.57 -22.40 -24.97
C LYS A 22 -1.35 -21.20 -24.05
N VAL A 23 -2.40 -20.51 -23.64
CA VAL A 23 -2.33 -19.46 -22.63
C VAL A 23 -2.11 -20.11 -21.26
N PRO A 24 -1.10 -19.66 -20.46
CA PRO A 24 -0.92 -20.14 -19.10
C PRO A 24 -2.17 -19.88 -18.25
N ASP A 25 -2.51 -20.85 -17.40
CA ASP A 25 -3.62 -20.68 -16.46
C ASP A 25 -3.31 -19.66 -15.36
N ASP A 26 -4.33 -19.25 -14.63
CA ASP A 26 -4.21 -18.25 -13.56
C ASP A 26 -3.33 -18.73 -12.41
N THR A 27 -3.24 -20.04 -12.15
CA THR A 27 -2.37 -20.63 -11.12
C THR A 27 -0.89 -20.47 -11.48
N VAL A 28 -0.53 -20.70 -12.74
CA VAL A 28 0.83 -20.52 -13.26
C VAL A 28 1.21 -19.04 -13.23
N ILE A 29 0.32 -18.17 -13.71
CA ILE A 29 0.54 -16.71 -13.69
C ILE A 29 0.75 -16.21 -12.25
N ASN A 30 -0.06 -16.68 -11.29
CA ASN A 30 0.09 -16.33 -9.88
C ASN A 30 1.40 -16.87 -9.28
N LYS A 31 1.80 -18.10 -9.60
CA LYS A 31 3.09 -18.65 -9.14
C LYS A 31 4.26 -17.80 -9.63
N TRP A 32 4.26 -17.41 -10.90
CA TRP A 32 5.29 -16.54 -11.45
C TRP A 32 5.27 -15.14 -10.83
N ALA A 33 4.09 -14.55 -10.67
CA ALA A 33 3.95 -13.25 -10.01
C ALA A 33 4.48 -13.27 -8.57
N LEU A 34 4.33 -14.38 -7.84
CA LEU A 34 4.88 -14.53 -6.49
C LEU A 34 6.38 -14.80 -6.48
N ALA A 35 6.90 -15.51 -7.49
CA ALA A 35 8.33 -15.81 -7.64
C ALA A 35 9.15 -14.55 -8.02
N LEU A 36 8.56 -13.63 -8.80
CA LEU A 36 9.18 -12.36 -9.13
C LEU A 36 9.22 -11.46 -7.89
N GLY A 37 10.43 -11.21 -7.38
CA GLY A 37 10.65 -10.26 -6.29
C GLY A 37 10.44 -8.80 -6.73
N PRO A 38 10.25 -7.86 -5.80
CA PRO A 38 10.17 -6.44 -6.12
C PRO A 38 11.43 -5.92 -6.79
N GLU A 39 12.59 -6.52 -6.52
CA GLU A 39 13.89 -6.18 -7.10
C GLU A 39 13.90 -6.38 -8.63
N VAL A 40 13.36 -7.51 -9.10
CA VAL A 40 13.21 -7.80 -10.54
C VAL A 40 12.27 -6.79 -11.20
N ILE A 41 11.20 -6.38 -10.53
CA ILE A 41 10.27 -5.39 -11.05
C ILE A 41 10.92 -4.00 -11.13
N GLU A 42 11.75 -3.64 -10.15
CA GLU A 42 12.52 -2.40 -10.17
C GLU A 42 13.52 -2.37 -11.34
N ASP A 43 14.22 -3.47 -11.61
CA ASP A 43 15.14 -3.58 -12.74
C ASP A 43 14.41 -3.53 -14.10
N LEU A 44 13.26 -4.19 -14.21
CA LEU A 44 12.40 -4.07 -15.39
C LEU A 44 11.93 -2.61 -15.59
N HIS A 45 11.56 -1.91 -14.53
CA HIS A 45 11.20 -0.50 -14.60
C HIS A 45 12.36 0.36 -15.09
N LYS A 46 13.57 0.19 -14.54
CA LYS A 46 14.78 0.89 -15.01
C LYS A 46 15.00 0.65 -16.50
N ARG A 47 14.87 -0.61 -16.96
CA ARG A 47 15.01 -0.94 -18.38
C ARG A 47 13.97 -0.23 -19.25
N VAL A 48 12.72 -0.14 -18.80
CA VAL A 48 11.66 0.62 -19.52
C VAL A 48 12.01 2.11 -19.61
N VAL A 49 12.57 2.71 -18.55
CA VAL A 49 13.04 4.10 -18.55
C VAL A 49 14.20 4.28 -19.53
N THR A 50 15.18 3.35 -19.55
CA THR A 50 16.28 3.38 -20.53
C THR A 50 15.75 3.34 -21.96
N ILE A 51 14.80 2.46 -22.27
CA ILE A 51 14.16 2.40 -23.59
C ILE A 51 13.50 3.73 -23.97
N ALA A 52 12.87 4.40 -23.01
CA ALA A 52 12.27 5.72 -23.24
C ALA A 52 13.34 6.80 -23.52
N GLN A 53 14.53 6.72 -22.90
CA GLN A 53 15.66 7.60 -23.21
C GLN A 53 16.23 7.31 -24.61
N ASP A 54 16.50 6.04 -24.95
CA ASP A 54 17.02 5.62 -26.25
C ASP A 54 16.10 6.07 -27.41
N LYS A 55 14.79 6.05 -27.18
CA LYS A 55 13.76 6.53 -28.12
C LYS A 55 13.52 8.04 -28.05
N GLN A 56 14.34 8.78 -27.28
CA GLN A 56 14.21 10.24 -27.11
C GLN A 56 12.79 10.66 -26.68
N ILE A 57 12.16 9.88 -25.82
CA ILE A 57 10.87 10.18 -25.20
C ILE A 57 11.08 10.97 -23.92
N VAL A 58 12.16 10.67 -23.20
CA VAL A 58 12.57 11.34 -21.97
C VAL A 58 13.98 11.88 -22.14
N GLU A 59 14.16 13.17 -21.85
CA GLU A 59 15.46 13.83 -21.88
C GLU A 59 15.97 14.19 -20.47
N GLY A 60 15.15 14.12 -19.45
CA GLY A 60 15.49 14.45 -18.08
C GLY A 60 15.70 15.95 -17.80
N ARG A 61 15.13 16.84 -18.63
CA ARG A 61 15.23 18.29 -18.41
C ARG A 61 14.32 18.81 -17.30
N LYS A 62 13.25 18.08 -17.01
CA LYS A 62 12.22 18.47 -16.05
C LYS A 62 11.89 17.29 -15.13
N MET A 63 11.68 17.59 -13.87
CA MET A 63 11.24 16.65 -12.87
C MET A 63 10.06 17.22 -12.10
N ARG A 64 9.04 16.43 -11.89
CA ARG A 64 7.99 16.71 -10.92
C ARG A 64 7.82 15.50 -10.01
N ILE A 65 7.43 15.78 -8.77
CA ILE A 65 7.29 14.77 -7.73
C ILE A 65 6.00 15.02 -6.94
N ASP A 66 5.36 13.95 -6.55
CA ASP A 66 4.21 13.98 -5.66
C ASP A 66 4.11 12.66 -4.89
N THR A 67 3.31 12.64 -3.83
CA THR A 67 3.06 11.45 -3.02
C THR A 67 1.60 11.05 -3.05
N THR A 68 1.35 9.77 -3.03
CA THR A 68 0.00 9.22 -2.95
C THR A 68 -0.06 8.06 -1.96
N VAL A 69 -1.26 7.67 -1.56
CA VAL A 69 -1.47 6.45 -0.76
C VAL A 69 -2.01 5.36 -1.67
N VAL A 70 -1.37 4.21 -1.65
CA VAL A 70 -1.91 2.96 -2.20
C VAL A 70 -2.50 2.17 -1.04
N GLU A 71 -3.81 1.93 -1.09
CA GLU A 71 -4.50 1.22 -0.01
C GLU A 71 -4.07 -0.24 0.05
N THR A 72 -3.95 -0.76 1.27
CA THR A 72 -3.84 -2.21 1.50
C THR A 72 -5.21 -2.87 1.36
N ASN A 73 -5.22 -4.18 1.06
CA ASN A 73 -6.45 -4.93 0.87
C ASN A 73 -7.05 -5.34 2.22
N ILE A 74 -7.54 -4.37 2.94
CA ILE A 74 -8.21 -4.57 4.23
C ILE A 74 -9.64 -4.05 4.18
N HIS A 75 -10.52 -4.57 5.03
CA HIS A 75 -11.81 -3.94 5.28
C HIS A 75 -11.63 -2.72 6.19
N TYR A 76 -12.64 -1.85 6.25
CA TYR A 76 -12.57 -0.67 7.13
C TYR A 76 -12.37 -1.10 8.59
N PRO A 77 -11.26 -0.69 9.23
CA PRO A 77 -10.88 -1.19 10.54
C PRO A 77 -11.72 -0.55 11.65
N THR A 78 -12.49 -1.38 12.34
CA THR A 78 -13.06 -1.05 13.64
C THR A 78 -12.48 -1.97 14.71
N ASP A 79 -12.35 -1.51 15.94
CA ASP A 79 -11.81 -2.37 17.02
C ASP A 79 -12.61 -3.66 17.16
N SER A 80 -13.94 -3.58 17.04
CA SER A 80 -14.81 -4.75 17.11
C SER A 80 -14.59 -5.75 15.97
N SER A 81 -14.39 -5.27 14.73
CA SER A 81 -14.09 -6.14 13.58
C SER A 81 -12.71 -6.79 13.70
N LEU A 82 -11.70 -6.04 14.15
CA LEU A 82 -10.34 -6.57 14.33
C LEU A 82 -10.30 -7.65 15.45
N LEU A 83 -11.00 -7.43 16.56
CA LEU A 83 -11.14 -8.43 17.62
C LEU A 83 -11.89 -9.66 17.12
N GLY A 84 -12.95 -9.48 16.32
CA GLY A 84 -13.70 -10.57 15.70
C GLY A 84 -12.84 -11.40 14.73
N ASP A 85 -12.03 -10.76 13.92
CA ASP A 85 -11.06 -11.42 13.03
C ASP A 85 -10.03 -12.21 13.83
N GLY A 86 -9.50 -11.63 14.91
CA GLY A 86 -8.58 -12.31 15.81
C GLY A 86 -9.15 -13.59 16.39
N VAL A 87 -10.35 -13.52 16.95
CA VAL A 87 -11.05 -14.70 17.48
C VAL A 87 -11.29 -15.74 16.41
N ARG A 88 -11.70 -15.32 15.21
CA ARG A 88 -11.97 -16.23 14.08
C ARG A 88 -10.70 -16.99 13.65
N VAL A 89 -9.58 -16.30 13.51
CA VAL A 89 -8.31 -16.92 13.08
C VAL A 89 -7.79 -17.87 14.16
N LEU A 90 -7.67 -17.42 15.40
CA LEU A 90 -7.18 -18.25 16.50
C LEU A 90 -8.06 -19.49 16.72
N THR A 91 -9.39 -19.33 16.69
CA THR A 91 -10.31 -20.47 16.84
C THR A 91 -10.20 -21.45 15.68
N ARG A 92 -10.04 -20.97 14.44
CA ARG A 92 -9.84 -21.83 13.26
C ARG A 92 -8.55 -22.64 13.34
N ALA A 93 -7.46 -22.03 13.75
CA ALA A 93 -6.18 -22.72 13.94
C ALA A 93 -6.32 -23.80 15.04
N MET A 94 -6.90 -23.46 16.18
CA MET A 94 -7.13 -24.43 17.28
C MET A 94 -8.05 -25.58 16.86
N LYS A 95 -9.12 -25.35 16.06
CA LYS A 95 -9.97 -26.41 15.51
C LYS A 95 -9.19 -27.40 14.64
N ARG A 96 -8.29 -26.87 13.80
CA ARG A 96 -7.43 -27.73 12.97
C ARG A 96 -6.44 -28.53 13.80
N ILE A 97 -5.89 -27.96 14.87
CA ILE A 97 -5.03 -28.68 15.82
C ILE A 97 -5.80 -29.81 16.49
N VAL A 98 -7.03 -29.58 16.96
CA VAL A 98 -7.89 -30.61 17.54
C VAL A 98 -8.23 -31.72 16.55
N ALA A 99 -8.44 -31.39 15.28
CA ALA A 99 -8.70 -32.37 14.23
C ALA A 99 -7.50 -33.32 14.00
N ILE A 100 -6.26 -32.85 14.22
CA ILE A 100 -5.04 -33.65 14.08
C ILE A 100 -4.71 -34.40 15.36
N ALA A 101 -4.65 -33.71 16.51
CA ALA A 101 -4.17 -34.26 17.79
C ALA A 101 -5.28 -34.85 18.64
N GLY A 102 -6.57 -34.76 18.25
CA GLY A 102 -7.70 -35.15 19.08
C GLY A 102 -7.90 -34.24 20.29
N ASN A 103 -8.63 -34.75 21.27
CA ASN A 103 -8.98 -34.02 22.51
C ASN A 103 -7.93 -34.21 23.65
N VAL A 104 -6.64 -34.33 23.28
CA VAL A 104 -5.55 -34.44 24.26
C VAL A 104 -5.23 -33.06 24.83
N GLY A 105 -4.94 -32.94 26.11
CA GLY A 105 -4.61 -31.68 26.78
C GLY A 105 -5.80 -30.70 26.89
N ALA A 106 -5.54 -29.41 26.68
CA ALA A 106 -6.56 -28.38 26.79
C ALA A 106 -7.70 -28.58 25.77
N LYS A 107 -8.93 -28.59 26.28
CA LYS A 107 -10.12 -28.66 25.41
C LYS A 107 -10.45 -27.33 24.75
N LEU A 108 -10.77 -27.37 23.46
CA LEU A 108 -11.22 -26.21 22.73
C LEU A 108 -12.62 -25.76 23.16
N ARG A 109 -12.74 -24.51 23.59
CA ARG A 109 -14.04 -23.86 23.81
C ARG A 109 -14.26 -22.80 22.77
N ASP A 110 -15.04 -23.09 21.72
CA ASP A 110 -15.38 -22.16 20.65
C ASP A 110 -16.29 -21.03 21.16
N ARG A 111 -15.79 -19.79 21.07
CA ARG A 111 -16.52 -18.58 21.49
C ARG A 111 -16.96 -17.72 20.29
N SER A 112 -16.85 -18.22 19.06
CA SER A 112 -17.14 -17.45 17.83
C SER A 112 -18.57 -16.91 17.81
N ARG A 113 -19.56 -17.71 18.24
CA ARG A 113 -20.97 -17.27 18.33
C ARG A 113 -21.14 -16.13 19.32
N SER A 114 -20.55 -16.25 20.53
CA SER A 114 -20.61 -15.20 21.55
C SER A 114 -19.97 -13.90 21.06
N VAL A 115 -18.80 -13.98 20.45
CA VAL A 115 -18.09 -12.82 19.89
C VAL A 115 -18.92 -12.15 18.78
N LYS A 116 -19.49 -12.92 17.86
CA LYS A 116 -20.37 -12.38 16.80
C LYS A 116 -21.56 -11.63 17.41
N TYR A 117 -22.17 -12.16 18.45
CA TYR A 117 -23.28 -11.48 19.14
C TYR A 117 -22.82 -10.15 19.75
N ARG A 118 -21.64 -10.11 20.41
CA ARG A 118 -21.10 -8.88 21.02
C ARG A 118 -20.77 -7.82 19.96
N ILE A 119 -20.28 -8.20 18.79
CA ILE A 119 -20.04 -7.27 17.67
C ILE A 119 -21.36 -6.65 17.20
N LEU A 120 -22.43 -7.43 17.09
CA LEU A 120 -23.76 -6.91 16.75
C LEU A 120 -24.31 -5.97 17.83
N GLU A 121 -24.12 -6.31 19.12
CA GLU A 121 -24.49 -5.47 20.26
C GLU A 121 -23.77 -4.12 20.22
N ILE A 122 -22.44 -4.11 19.93
CA ILE A 122 -21.64 -2.90 19.72
C ILE A 122 -22.20 -2.06 18.55
N GLY A 123 -22.51 -2.70 17.42
CA GLY A 123 -23.08 -2.01 16.27
C GLY A 123 -24.45 -1.36 16.56
N ARG A 124 -25.26 -1.95 17.43
CA ARG A 124 -26.53 -1.35 17.89
C ARG A 124 -26.29 -0.21 18.86
N ALA A 125 -25.41 -0.40 19.85
CA ALA A 125 -25.09 0.61 20.85
C ALA A 125 -24.43 1.86 20.23
N ALA A 126 -23.62 1.68 19.20
CA ALA A 126 -22.97 2.79 18.49
C ALA A 126 -23.95 3.73 17.74
N ARG A 127 -25.18 3.29 17.48
CA ARG A 127 -26.23 4.11 16.85
C ARG A 127 -27.06 4.89 17.88
N SER A 128 -26.98 4.55 19.16
CA SER A 128 -27.68 5.21 20.24
C SER A 128 -26.94 6.49 20.62
N GLN A 129 -27.67 7.61 20.67
CA GLN A 129 -27.11 8.91 21.08
C GLN A 129 -27.26 9.12 22.60
N GLY A 130 -26.39 9.97 23.19
CA GLY A 130 -26.43 10.34 24.60
C GLY A 130 -25.59 9.47 25.54
N GLY A 131 -25.56 9.82 26.83
CA GLY A 131 -24.72 9.19 27.85
C GLY A 131 -25.01 7.72 28.06
N ALA A 132 -26.28 7.33 28.10
CA ALA A 132 -26.71 5.92 28.22
C ALA A 132 -26.24 5.05 27.04
N GLY A 133 -26.14 5.62 25.83
CA GLY A 133 -25.57 4.95 24.66
C GLY A 133 -24.08 4.65 24.82
N LYS A 134 -23.32 5.60 25.37
CA LYS A 134 -21.89 5.46 25.64
C LYS A 134 -21.61 4.36 26.67
N GLU A 135 -22.38 4.31 27.75
CA GLU A 135 -22.22 3.26 28.77
C GLU A 135 -22.53 1.87 28.20
N LYS A 136 -23.63 1.72 27.45
CA LYS A 136 -23.99 0.45 26.77
C LYS A 136 -22.89 0.02 25.82
N LEU A 137 -22.31 0.94 25.06
CA LEU A 137 -21.20 0.70 24.15
C LEU A 137 -19.96 0.18 24.90
N GLN A 138 -19.55 0.88 25.97
CA GLN A 138 -18.42 0.47 26.79
C GLN A 138 -18.65 -0.91 27.43
N GLN A 139 -19.84 -1.21 27.92
CA GLN A 139 -20.18 -2.50 28.48
C GLN A 139 -20.10 -3.62 27.43
N ALA A 140 -20.62 -3.40 26.23
CA ALA A 140 -20.52 -4.37 25.14
C ALA A 140 -19.05 -4.64 24.74
N TYR A 141 -18.21 -3.60 24.70
CA TYR A 141 -16.77 -3.76 24.46
C TYR A 141 -16.06 -4.51 25.59
N ARG A 142 -16.39 -4.26 26.87
CA ARG A 142 -15.82 -5.04 28.01
C ARG A 142 -16.10 -6.54 27.85
N LYS A 143 -17.35 -6.91 27.52
CA LYS A 143 -17.74 -8.32 27.26
C LYS A 143 -17.01 -8.91 26.05
N LEU A 144 -16.80 -8.14 24.98
CA LEU A 144 -16.04 -8.56 23.81
C LEU A 144 -14.56 -8.79 24.15
N LEU A 145 -13.94 -7.86 24.87
CA LEU A 145 -12.55 -7.95 25.33
C LEU A 145 -12.33 -9.17 26.25
N GLU A 146 -13.25 -9.43 27.14
CA GLU A 146 -13.19 -10.61 28.03
C GLU A 146 -13.27 -11.91 27.22
N ALA A 147 -14.23 -12.03 26.30
CA ALA A 147 -14.35 -13.19 25.43
C ALA A 147 -13.08 -13.40 24.58
N THR A 148 -12.52 -12.32 24.02
CA THR A 148 -11.29 -12.35 23.22
C THR A 148 -10.09 -12.76 24.07
N SER A 149 -9.96 -12.24 25.29
CA SER A 149 -8.89 -12.60 26.25
C SER A 149 -8.87 -14.11 26.54
N ARG A 150 -10.05 -14.69 26.75
CA ARG A 150 -10.19 -16.13 26.97
C ARG A 150 -9.76 -16.96 25.76
N VAL A 151 -10.03 -16.49 24.52
CA VAL A 151 -9.58 -17.15 23.28
C VAL A 151 -8.07 -17.03 23.11
N VAL A 152 -7.49 -15.84 23.36
CA VAL A 152 -6.03 -15.64 23.33
C VAL A 152 -5.33 -16.54 24.37
N GLY A 153 -5.85 -16.63 25.60
CA GLY A 153 -5.31 -17.52 26.63
C GLY A 153 -5.37 -18.98 26.20
N GLN A 154 -6.45 -19.40 25.52
CA GLN A 154 -6.58 -20.75 24.97
C GLN A 154 -5.55 -20.99 23.84
N ALA A 155 -5.40 -20.05 22.93
CA ALA A 155 -4.42 -20.14 21.83
C ALA A 155 -2.98 -20.29 22.34
N LYS A 156 -2.60 -19.54 23.37
CA LYS A 156 -1.28 -19.67 24.03
C LYS A 156 -1.08 -21.05 24.66
N ARG A 157 -2.09 -21.58 25.31
CA ARG A 157 -2.02 -22.94 25.88
C ARG A 157 -1.84 -24.00 24.79
N PHE A 158 -2.60 -23.89 23.69
CA PHE A 158 -2.47 -24.81 22.56
C PHE A 158 -1.07 -24.76 21.95
N SER A 159 -0.50 -23.55 21.79
CA SER A 159 0.89 -23.38 21.32
C SER A 159 1.90 -24.07 22.23
N LEU A 160 1.79 -23.85 23.55
CA LEU A 160 2.65 -24.48 24.54
C LEU A 160 2.52 -26.02 24.57
N GLU A 161 1.30 -26.56 24.44
CA GLU A 161 1.05 -28.01 24.40
C GLU A 161 1.62 -28.69 23.16
N ILE A 162 1.69 -27.99 22.02
CA ILE A 162 2.39 -28.47 20.82
C ILE A 162 3.91 -28.45 21.06
N ALA A 163 4.43 -27.33 21.58
CA ALA A 163 5.86 -27.19 21.85
C ALA A 163 6.39 -28.20 22.88
N SER A 164 5.59 -28.54 23.89
CA SER A 164 5.92 -29.54 24.94
C SER A 164 5.63 -30.99 24.52
N GLY A 165 5.08 -31.25 23.34
CA GLY A 165 4.76 -32.57 22.84
C GLY A 165 3.50 -33.21 23.49
N VAL A 166 2.72 -32.45 24.28
CA VAL A 166 1.42 -32.90 24.80
C VAL A 166 0.43 -33.12 23.67
N LYS A 167 0.36 -32.15 22.72
CA LYS A 167 -0.37 -32.31 21.47
C LYS A 167 0.63 -32.70 20.38
N LYS A 168 0.55 -33.92 19.92
CA LYS A 168 1.45 -34.46 18.88
C LYS A 168 0.68 -35.40 17.93
N SER A 169 1.24 -35.66 16.77
CA SER A 169 0.83 -36.68 15.82
C SER A 169 1.99 -37.63 15.54
N SER A 170 1.71 -38.90 15.33
CA SER A 170 2.70 -39.88 14.84
C SER A 170 2.98 -39.74 13.36
N ASP A 171 2.09 -39.12 12.61
CA ASP A 171 2.28 -38.80 11.17
C ASP A 171 3.15 -37.56 11.01
N VAL A 172 4.24 -37.68 10.25
CA VAL A 172 5.23 -36.62 10.04
C VAL A 172 4.62 -35.39 9.36
N PHE A 173 3.72 -35.59 8.37
CA PHE A 173 3.06 -34.49 7.67
C PHE A 173 2.07 -33.74 8.56
N GLN A 174 1.32 -34.48 9.37
CA GLN A 174 0.41 -33.90 10.35
C GLN A 174 1.18 -33.16 11.45
N GLN A 175 2.30 -33.68 11.90
CA GLN A 175 3.16 -33.01 12.88
C GLN A 175 3.74 -31.70 12.29
N ALA A 176 4.19 -31.69 11.05
CA ALA A 176 4.64 -30.50 10.36
C ALA A 176 3.49 -29.47 10.19
N ALA A 177 2.29 -29.94 9.88
CA ALA A 177 1.11 -29.08 9.79
C ALA A 177 0.74 -28.44 11.15
N MET A 178 0.83 -29.21 12.26
CA MET A 178 0.62 -28.68 13.61
C MET A 178 1.65 -27.62 13.98
N GLU A 179 2.92 -27.82 13.64
CA GLU A 179 3.97 -26.82 13.88
C GLU A 179 3.73 -25.52 13.08
N GLY A 180 3.22 -25.65 11.84
CA GLY A 180 2.74 -24.50 11.06
C GLY A 180 1.58 -23.76 11.76
N LEU A 181 0.63 -24.48 12.32
CA LEU A 181 -0.48 -23.91 13.09
C LEU A 181 -0.01 -23.26 14.41
N ARG A 182 0.98 -23.84 15.07
CA ARG A 182 1.64 -23.24 16.25
C ARG A 182 2.23 -21.88 15.89
N LYS A 183 3.01 -21.80 14.81
CA LYS A 183 3.57 -20.54 14.32
C LYS A 183 2.48 -19.51 13.97
N GLU A 184 1.33 -19.95 13.41
CA GLU A 184 0.17 -19.08 13.18
C GLU A 184 -0.39 -18.53 14.49
N LEU A 185 -0.55 -19.35 15.52
CA LEU A 185 -1.01 -18.91 16.85
C LEU A 185 -0.02 -17.93 17.48
N ASP A 186 1.29 -18.24 17.46
CA ASP A 186 2.35 -17.41 18.03
C ASP A 186 2.47 -16.04 17.35
N THR A 187 2.17 -15.97 16.05
CA THR A 187 2.15 -14.73 15.29
C THR A 187 0.89 -13.92 15.54
N MET A 188 -0.27 -14.57 15.60
CA MET A 188 -1.55 -13.86 15.67
C MET A 188 -1.95 -13.45 17.08
N ALA A 189 -1.64 -14.25 18.10
CA ALA A 189 -2.03 -13.94 19.47
C ALA A 189 -1.47 -12.59 19.98
N PRO A 190 -0.20 -12.23 19.75
CA PRO A 190 0.32 -10.90 20.12
C PRO A 190 -0.38 -9.75 19.38
N ARG A 191 -0.71 -9.91 18.09
CA ARG A 191 -1.45 -8.90 17.32
C ARG A 191 -2.83 -8.66 17.87
N VAL A 192 -3.54 -9.75 18.23
CA VAL A 192 -4.87 -9.64 18.88
C VAL A 192 -4.76 -8.98 20.24
N GLN A 193 -3.70 -9.25 21.01
CA GLN A 193 -3.45 -8.56 22.28
C GLN A 193 -3.22 -7.07 22.09
N GLN A 194 -2.47 -6.68 21.07
CA GLN A 194 -2.26 -5.27 20.73
C GLN A 194 -3.60 -4.59 20.37
N VAL A 195 -4.47 -5.25 19.58
CA VAL A 195 -5.82 -4.74 19.28
C VAL A 195 -6.65 -4.62 20.57
N MET A 196 -6.54 -5.55 21.52
CA MET A 196 -7.21 -5.44 22.82
C MET A 196 -6.72 -4.23 23.62
N GLN A 197 -5.41 -3.96 23.62
CA GLN A 197 -4.81 -2.81 24.31
C GLN A 197 -5.30 -1.49 23.69
N GLN A 198 -5.21 -1.33 22.36
CA GLN A 198 -5.70 -0.13 21.68
C GLN A 198 -7.21 0.08 21.86
N THR A 199 -8.00 -1.01 21.91
CA THR A 199 -9.44 -0.94 22.17
C THR A 199 -9.71 -0.43 23.58
N ARG A 200 -8.98 -0.93 24.59
CA ARG A 200 -9.12 -0.44 25.98
C ARG A 200 -8.79 1.04 26.07
N ALA A 201 -7.64 1.46 25.54
CA ALA A 201 -7.23 2.86 25.58
C ALA A 201 -8.27 3.76 24.91
N ARG A 202 -8.75 3.38 23.73
CA ARG A 202 -9.69 4.19 22.95
C ARG A 202 -11.10 4.22 23.54
N VAL A 203 -11.67 3.04 23.80
CA VAL A 203 -13.11 2.93 24.15
C VAL A 203 -13.35 3.17 25.64
N LEU A 204 -12.47 2.68 26.50
CA LEU A 204 -12.62 2.79 27.94
C LEU A 204 -11.86 3.99 28.50
N GLY A 205 -10.66 4.30 27.97
CA GLY A 205 -9.82 5.42 28.38
C GLY A 205 -10.08 6.71 27.64
N GLY A 206 -10.77 6.70 26.50
CA GLY A 206 -11.03 7.90 25.68
C GLY A 206 -9.85 8.36 24.84
N ASP A 207 -8.71 7.65 24.87
CA ASP A 207 -7.53 8.01 24.09
C ASP A 207 -7.69 7.58 22.62
N THR A 208 -7.76 8.57 21.73
CA THR A 208 -7.88 8.38 20.28
C THR A 208 -6.53 8.34 19.56
N HIS A 209 -5.42 8.64 20.26
CA HIS A 209 -4.07 8.82 19.70
C HIS A 209 -3.10 7.73 20.16
N VAL A 210 -3.58 6.51 20.33
CA VAL A 210 -2.76 5.35 20.72
C VAL A 210 -1.66 5.12 19.68
N ASP A 211 -0.40 5.12 20.13
CA ASP A 211 0.74 4.82 19.29
C ASP A 211 0.77 3.36 18.82
N GLY A 212 1.35 3.12 17.65
CA GLY A 212 1.48 1.78 17.09
C GLY A 212 0.15 1.08 16.79
N LYS A 213 -0.92 1.82 16.55
CA LYS A 213 -2.26 1.29 16.30
C LYS A 213 -2.31 0.40 15.06
N LEU A 214 -2.76 -0.83 15.23
CA LEU A 214 -3.00 -1.76 14.12
C LEU A 214 -4.31 -1.43 13.39
N ALA A 215 -4.22 -1.27 12.07
CA ALA A 215 -5.37 -1.19 11.18
C ALA A 215 -5.80 -2.58 10.66
N SER A 216 -4.93 -3.59 10.72
CA SER A 216 -5.23 -4.97 10.35
C SER A 216 -4.31 -5.94 11.06
N ILE A 217 -4.85 -7.06 11.53
CA ILE A 217 -4.04 -8.16 12.08
C ILE A 217 -3.36 -8.97 10.96
N PHE A 218 -3.89 -8.90 9.73
CA PHE A 218 -3.36 -9.62 8.55
C PHE A 218 -2.28 -8.80 7.83
N GLU A 219 -2.43 -7.47 7.80
CA GLU A 219 -1.53 -6.51 7.19
C GLU A 219 -1.05 -5.51 8.27
N PRO A 220 -0.17 -5.93 9.19
CA PRO A 220 0.23 -5.12 10.34
C PRO A 220 1.02 -3.87 9.93
N GLY A 221 1.67 -3.89 8.76
CA GLY A 221 2.37 -2.76 8.18
C GLY A 221 1.48 -1.67 7.58
N THR A 222 0.14 -1.83 7.60
CA THR A 222 -0.78 -0.80 7.09
C THR A 222 -0.74 0.45 7.94
N GLU A 223 -0.42 1.59 7.31
CA GLU A 223 -0.44 2.90 7.98
C GLU A 223 -1.83 3.54 7.95
N ILE A 224 -2.12 4.31 8.98
CA ILE A 224 -3.33 5.13 9.10
C ILE A 224 -2.95 6.56 8.72
N ILE A 225 -3.26 6.95 7.48
CA ILE A 225 -2.80 8.21 6.89
C ILE A 225 -3.97 9.21 6.84
N ARG A 226 -3.86 10.32 7.58
CA ARG A 226 -4.82 11.42 7.55
C ARG A 226 -4.35 12.47 6.55
N LYS A 227 -5.16 12.77 5.53
CA LYS A 227 -4.83 13.74 4.46
C LYS A 227 -5.71 14.99 4.45
N GLY A 228 -6.60 15.18 5.41
CA GLY A 228 -7.47 16.36 5.47
C GLY A 228 -8.45 16.53 4.30
N LYS A 229 -8.69 15.49 3.49
CA LYS A 229 -9.67 15.50 2.40
C LYS A 229 -11.08 15.35 2.97
N ALA A 230 -11.99 16.22 2.58
CA ALA A 230 -13.38 16.19 3.07
C ALA A 230 -14.10 14.85 2.77
N SER A 231 -13.88 14.28 1.58
CA SER A 231 -14.54 13.03 1.15
C SER A 231 -13.92 11.76 1.73
N LYS A 232 -12.63 11.79 2.10
CA LYS A 232 -11.91 10.63 2.63
C LYS A 232 -10.81 11.09 3.58
N PRO A 233 -11.16 11.42 4.83
CA PRO A 233 -10.21 12.01 5.78
C PRO A 233 -9.09 11.05 6.20
N THR A 234 -9.33 9.73 6.14
CA THR A 234 -8.37 8.70 6.54
C THR A 234 -8.24 7.65 5.44
N GLU A 235 -7.00 7.37 5.03
CA GLU A 235 -6.63 6.31 4.10
C GLU A 235 -5.81 5.25 4.85
N PHE A 236 -6.01 3.97 4.52
CA PHE A 236 -5.31 2.83 5.13
C PHE A 236 -4.43 2.16 4.07
N GLY A 237 -3.13 2.36 4.15
CA GLY A 237 -2.21 1.87 3.11
C GLY A 237 -0.78 2.27 3.33
N LYS A 238 -0.04 2.35 2.23
CA LYS A 238 1.35 2.80 2.21
C LYS A 238 1.48 4.08 1.40
N MET A 239 2.35 4.97 1.84
CA MET A 239 2.72 6.14 1.06
C MET A 239 3.63 5.71 -0.09
N VAL A 240 3.34 6.22 -1.27
CA VAL A 240 4.10 5.99 -2.49
C VAL A 240 4.52 7.33 -3.07
N LYS A 241 5.81 7.51 -3.28
CA LYS A 241 6.38 8.60 -4.07
C LYS A 241 6.27 8.26 -5.55
N ILE A 242 5.84 9.20 -6.36
CA ILE A 242 5.83 9.12 -7.83
C ILE A 242 6.66 10.29 -8.35
N GLN A 243 7.64 9.98 -9.17
CA GLN A 243 8.53 10.95 -9.77
C GLN A 243 8.46 10.84 -11.29
N GLU A 244 8.10 11.94 -11.92
CA GLU A 244 7.90 12.00 -13.37
C GLU A 244 8.91 12.94 -14.04
N ALA A 245 9.24 12.62 -15.28
CA ALA A 245 9.93 13.51 -16.23
C ALA A 245 8.97 14.01 -17.34
N GLU A 246 9.52 14.35 -18.51
CA GLU A 246 8.75 14.76 -19.67
C GLU A 246 7.84 13.61 -20.16
N ASN A 247 6.85 13.97 -20.98
CA ASN A 247 5.95 13.04 -21.65
C ASN A 247 5.21 12.07 -20.69
N GLN A 248 5.03 12.50 -19.42
CA GLN A 248 4.32 11.73 -18.40
C GLN A 248 5.00 10.40 -18.04
N MET A 249 6.31 10.31 -18.26
CA MET A 249 7.08 9.12 -17.92
C MET A 249 7.41 9.12 -16.42
N ILE A 250 7.00 8.07 -15.73
CA ILE A 250 7.37 7.84 -14.33
C ILE A 250 8.77 7.24 -14.32
N ILE A 251 9.75 8.04 -13.90
CA ILE A 251 11.15 7.63 -13.88
C ILE A 251 11.54 6.93 -12.58
N SER A 252 10.84 7.20 -11.48
CA SER A 252 11.06 6.57 -10.21
C SER A 252 9.76 6.47 -9.41
N TYR A 253 9.65 5.41 -8.64
CA TYR A 253 8.63 5.23 -7.62
C TYR A 253 9.26 4.62 -6.37
N GLU A 254 8.69 4.91 -5.21
CA GLU A 254 9.16 4.33 -3.95
C GLU A 254 7.99 4.11 -3.00
N VAL A 255 7.97 2.95 -2.36
CA VAL A 255 6.97 2.56 -1.38
C VAL A 255 7.61 2.63 0.00
N TYR A 256 7.09 3.47 0.87
CA TYR A 256 7.64 3.68 2.21
C TYR A 256 7.00 2.76 3.24
N GLU A 257 7.81 2.15 4.07
CA GLU A 257 7.34 1.36 5.21
C GLU A 257 6.72 2.27 6.28
N LYS A 258 7.36 3.42 6.54
CA LYS A 258 6.85 4.50 7.37
C LYS A 258 6.87 5.79 6.57
N ARG A 259 5.79 6.54 6.66
CA ARG A 259 5.63 7.81 5.95
C ARG A 259 6.73 8.82 6.35
N PRO A 260 7.64 9.21 5.43
CA PRO A 260 8.53 10.35 5.66
C PRO A 260 7.78 11.67 5.48
N SER A 261 8.40 12.79 5.89
CA SER A 261 7.90 14.11 5.51
C SER A 261 8.14 14.35 4.02
N ASP A 262 7.22 15.02 3.35
CA ASP A 262 7.36 15.33 1.91
C ASP A 262 8.63 16.16 1.65
N SER A 263 9.01 17.06 2.56
CA SER A 263 10.25 17.85 2.47
C SER A 263 11.53 16.99 2.46
N ALA A 264 11.56 15.87 3.15
CA ALA A 264 12.72 14.97 3.17
C ALA A 264 12.93 14.23 1.84
N LEU A 265 11.93 14.25 0.94
CA LEU A 265 11.97 13.48 -0.31
C LEU A 265 12.56 14.24 -1.49
N LEU A 266 12.70 15.57 -1.43
CA LEU A 266 13.06 16.38 -2.59
C LEU A 266 14.49 16.13 -3.05
N VAL A 267 15.45 16.23 -2.15
CA VAL A 267 16.89 16.08 -2.46
C VAL A 267 17.20 14.66 -2.94
N PRO A 268 16.79 13.59 -2.24
CA PRO A 268 16.95 12.23 -2.76
C PRO A 268 16.31 12.00 -4.14
N ALA A 269 15.17 12.65 -4.42
CA ALA A 269 14.54 12.52 -5.73
C ALA A 269 15.37 13.17 -6.85
N ILE A 270 16.05 14.30 -6.58
CA ILE A 270 16.96 14.93 -7.56
C ILE A 270 18.16 14.01 -7.81
N GLU A 271 18.71 13.38 -6.80
CA GLU A 271 19.81 12.41 -6.91
C GLU A 271 19.39 11.20 -7.75
N THR A 272 18.26 10.59 -7.42
CA THR A 272 17.68 9.48 -8.22
C THR A 272 17.44 9.87 -9.67
N HIS A 273 17.00 11.12 -9.93
CA HIS A 273 16.83 11.61 -11.29
C HIS A 273 18.16 11.67 -12.04
N GLN A 274 19.20 12.18 -11.39
CA GLN A 274 20.55 12.27 -11.98
C GLN A 274 21.14 10.88 -12.24
N GLU A 275 20.99 9.95 -11.31
CA GLU A 275 21.44 8.57 -11.46
C GLU A 275 20.77 7.85 -12.63
N GLN A 276 19.45 7.98 -12.75
CA GLN A 276 18.69 7.26 -13.78
C GLN A 276 18.78 7.87 -15.17
N LEU A 277 18.84 9.20 -15.26
CA LEU A 277 18.80 9.91 -16.55
C LEU A 277 20.13 10.55 -16.94
N GLY A 278 21.19 10.39 -16.12
CA GLY A 278 22.53 10.91 -16.40
C GLY A 278 22.64 12.43 -16.33
N ARG A 279 21.62 13.13 -15.81
CA ARG A 279 21.61 14.61 -15.74
C ARG A 279 20.74 15.16 -14.64
N VAL A 280 21.13 16.32 -14.12
CA VAL A 280 20.32 17.11 -13.19
C VAL A 280 19.17 17.80 -13.94
N PRO A 281 17.93 17.77 -13.42
CA PRO A 281 16.81 18.46 -14.05
C PRO A 281 17.00 20.00 -14.02
N LYS A 282 16.71 20.67 -15.14
CA LYS A 282 16.72 22.14 -15.18
C LYS A 282 15.56 22.76 -14.40
N LEU A 283 14.43 22.06 -14.32
CA LEU A 283 13.22 22.45 -13.60
C LEU A 283 12.77 21.32 -12.68
N VAL A 284 12.59 21.62 -11.41
CA VAL A 284 11.94 20.75 -10.41
C VAL A 284 10.64 21.40 -9.99
N ALA A 285 9.54 20.63 -9.99
CA ALA A 285 8.25 21.10 -9.56
C ALA A 285 7.61 20.11 -8.56
N ALA A 286 7.15 20.63 -7.42
CA ALA A 286 6.47 19.87 -6.39
C ALA A 286 5.39 20.71 -5.71
N ASP A 287 4.61 20.09 -4.82
CA ASP A 287 3.65 20.82 -4.00
C ASP A 287 4.33 21.55 -2.83
N ALA A 288 3.55 22.34 -2.08
CA ALA A 288 4.08 23.13 -0.96
C ALA A 288 4.62 22.27 0.21
N GLY A 289 4.23 21.00 0.31
CA GLY A 289 4.72 20.09 1.35
C GLY A 289 6.20 19.76 1.21
N PHE A 290 6.73 19.87 -0.01
CA PHE A 290 8.16 19.64 -0.31
C PHE A 290 9.05 20.87 -0.05
N TYR A 291 8.44 22.02 0.25
CA TYR A 291 9.20 23.25 0.43
C TYR A 291 9.94 23.30 1.75
N SER A 292 11.22 23.57 1.68
CA SER A 292 12.02 24.19 2.75
C SER A 292 13.08 25.09 2.11
N ALA A 293 13.53 26.12 2.80
CA ALA A 293 14.59 27.00 2.30
C ALA A 293 15.90 26.21 2.06
N SER A 294 16.20 25.25 2.93
CA SER A 294 17.35 24.35 2.78
C SER A 294 17.21 23.49 1.52
N ASN A 295 16.05 22.90 1.27
CA ASN A 295 15.82 22.07 0.07
C ASN A 295 15.98 22.85 -1.22
N GLU A 296 15.47 24.08 -1.26
CA GLU A 296 15.61 24.94 -2.44
C GLU A 296 17.08 25.28 -2.70
N LYS A 297 17.82 25.66 -1.65
CA LYS A 297 19.25 25.94 -1.72
C LYS A 297 20.04 24.71 -2.21
N THR A 298 19.85 23.55 -1.57
CA THR A 298 20.53 22.31 -1.95
C THR A 298 20.20 21.88 -3.38
N ALA A 299 18.95 22.05 -3.82
CA ALA A 299 18.57 21.76 -5.20
C ALA A 299 19.31 22.67 -6.20
N GLN A 300 19.48 23.96 -5.88
CA GLN A 300 20.24 24.90 -6.70
C GLN A 300 21.73 24.57 -6.71
N GLU A 301 22.33 24.25 -5.57
CA GLU A 301 23.73 23.80 -5.44
C GLU A 301 24.00 22.54 -6.27
N LYS A 302 23.03 21.63 -6.39
CA LYS A 302 23.09 20.45 -7.27
C LYS A 302 22.93 20.80 -8.78
N GLY A 303 22.68 22.06 -9.13
CA GLY A 303 22.58 22.52 -10.53
C GLY A 303 21.15 22.66 -11.07
N VAL A 304 20.12 22.53 -10.23
CA VAL A 304 18.74 22.82 -10.64
C VAL A 304 18.55 24.31 -10.88
N LYS A 305 18.25 24.71 -12.13
CA LYS A 305 18.12 26.13 -12.49
C LYS A 305 16.84 26.78 -11.96
N ARG A 306 15.76 26.01 -11.83
CA ARG A 306 14.43 26.50 -11.42
C ARG A 306 13.75 25.53 -10.47
N VAL A 307 13.55 25.97 -9.23
CA VAL A 307 12.81 25.21 -8.21
C VAL A 307 11.42 25.82 -8.08
N CYS A 308 10.43 25.09 -8.57
CA CYS A 308 9.03 25.54 -8.65
C CYS A 308 8.18 24.86 -7.55
N ILE A 309 8.45 25.23 -6.29
CA ILE A 309 7.73 24.71 -5.11
C ILE A 309 7.13 25.90 -4.37
N PRO A 310 5.79 25.98 -4.22
CA PRO A 310 5.16 27.13 -3.57
C PRO A 310 5.42 27.12 -2.05
N SER A 311 5.71 28.29 -1.50
CA SER A 311 5.71 28.52 -0.05
C SER A 311 4.41 29.25 0.32
N ARG A 312 3.44 28.52 0.88
CA ARG A 312 2.07 29.04 1.14
C ARG A 312 2.03 30.18 2.14
N ASN A 313 2.86 30.13 3.17
CA ASN A 313 2.82 31.07 4.31
C ASN A 313 4.04 32.02 4.33
N THR A 314 4.69 32.25 3.17
CA THR A 314 5.86 33.12 3.12
C THR A 314 5.50 34.59 3.41
N LYS A 315 6.24 35.20 4.33
CA LYS A 315 6.18 36.65 4.58
C LYS A 315 7.12 37.43 3.65
N SER A 316 8.11 36.77 3.02
CA SER A 316 9.08 37.39 2.12
C SER A 316 8.41 37.99 0.88
N ALA A 317 8.62 39.29 0.67
CA ALA A 317 8.13 40.00 -0.51
C ALA A 317 8.76 39.47 -1.82
N ASP A 318 10.05 39.13 -1.78
CA ASP A 318 10.78 38.61 -2.94
C ASP A 318 10.26 37.24 -3.33
N ARG A 319 9.99 36.35 -2.36
CA ARG A 319 9.38 35.05 -2.64
C ARG A 319 7.98 35.19 -3.24
N LYS A 320 7.17 36.13 -2.73
CA LYS A 320 5.85 36.43 -3.31
C LYS A 320 5.95 36.94 -4.75
N LYS A 321 6.94 37.84 -5.05
CA LYS A 321 7.21 38.30 -6.42
C LYS A 321 7.66 37.14 -7.32
N GLU A 322 8.54 36.28 -6.84
CA GLU A 322 9.03 35.13 -7.58
C GLU A 322 7.92 34.16 -7.98
N GLN A 323 7.04 33.81 -7.03
CA GLN A 323 5.90 32.92 -7.29
C GLN A 323 4.89 33.51 -8.31
N LYS A 324 4.91 34.82 -8.55
CA LYS A 324 4.09 35.50 -9.56
C LYS A 324 4.71 35.46 -10.95
N LYS A 325 6.01 35.15 -11.10
CA LYS A 325 6.71 35.14 -12.40
C LYS A 325 6.06 34.12 -13.37
N PRO A 326 6.02 34.41 -14.68
CA PRO A 326 5.38 33.51 -15.65
C PRO A 326 5.96 32.09 -15.66
N TRP A 327 7.28 31.94 -15.51
CA TRP A 327 7.93 30.63 -15.48
C TRP A 327 7.50 29.82 -14.27
N PHE A 328 7.31 30.44 -13.10
CA PHE A 328 6.87 29.75 -11.89
C PHE A 328 5.42 29.26 -12.04
N ARG A 329 4.53 30.13 -12.53
CA ARG A 329 3.12 29.76 -12.82
C ARG A 329 3.03 28.63 -13.85
N LYS A 330 3.86 28.69 -14.92
CA LYS A 330 3.95 27.62 -15.93
C LYS A 330 4.45 26.31 -15.32
N GLY A 331 5.44 26.38 -14.42
CA GLY A 331 5.95 25.23 -13.67
C GLY A 331 4.88 24.61 -12.76
N GLN A 332 4.11 25.43 -12.04
CA GLN A 332 3.01 24.95 -11.20
C GLN A 332 1.87 24.34 -12.03
N LYS A 333 1.52 24.93 -13.18
CA LYS A 333 0.56 24.33 -14.12
C LYS A 333 1.05 22.97 -14.63
N TRP A 334 2.37 22.83 -14.89
CA TRP A 334 2.94 21.55 -15.28
C TRP A 334 2.91 20.54 -14.12
N ARG A 335 3.14 20.97 -12.86
CA ARG A 335 3.05 20.12 -11.67
C ARG A 335 1.67 19.47 -11.52
N THR A 336 0.59 20.20 -11.77
CA THR A 336 -0.78 19.63 -11.62
C THR A 336 -1.01 18.41 -12.51
N GLY A 337 -0.23 18.26 -13.59
CA GLY A 337 -0.25 17.03 -14.38
C GLY A 337 0.21 15.78 -13.63
N CYS A 338 0.98 15.90 -12.53
CA CYS A 338 1.34 14.77 -11.66
C CYS A 338 0.10 14.18 -10.96
N GLU A 339 -0.78 15.04 -10.47
CA GLU A 339 -2.06 14.61 -9.88
C GLU A 339 -2.92 13.85 -10.90
N GLY A 340 -2.94 14.33 -12.15
CA GLY A 340 -3.58 13.65 -13.27
C GLY A 340 -2.96 12.27 -13.53
N ARG A 341 -1.63 12.16 -13.48
CA ARG A 341 -0.93 10.89 -13.64
C ARG A 341 -1.23 9.92 -12.51
N ILE A 342 -1.14 10.37 -11.26
CA ILE A 342 -1.53 9.59 -10.10
C ILE A 342 -2.97 9.08 -10.23
N SER A 343 -3.88 9.91 -10.70
CA SER A 343 -5.27 9.51 -10.95
C SER A 343 -5.38 8.40 -12.01
N VAL A 344 -4.58 8.47 -13.07
CA VAL A 344 -4.55 7.42 -14.13
C VAL A 344 -4.01 6.10 -13.57
N VAL A 345 -2.85 6.10 -12.91
CA VAL A 345 -2.27 4.86 -12.36
C VAL A 345 -3.16 4.25 -11.29
N LYS A 346 -3.86 5.06 -10.51
CA LYS A 346 -4.84 4.57 -9.54
C LYS A 346 -6.03 3.88 -10.21
N ARG A 347 -6.64 4.51 -11.19
CA ARG A 347 -7.88 4.02 -11.81
C ARG A 347 -7.65 2.93 -12.85
N ARG A 348 -6.57 2.99 -13.62
CA ARG A 348 -6.31 2.09 -14.75
C ARG A 348 -5.31 1.00 -14.44
N HIS A 349 -4.35 1.26 -13.53
CA HIS A 349 -3.22 0.36 -13.26
C HIS A 349 -3.20 -0.17 -11.83
N GLY A 350 -4.34 -0.16 -11.15
CA GLY A 350 -4.55 -0.86 -9.88
C GLY A 350 -3.96 -0.18 -8.64
N LEU A 351 -3.35 1.03 -8.73
CA LEU A 351 -2.73 1.70 -7.59
C LEU A 351 -3.75 2.31 -6.60
N ASN A 352 -5.04 2.13 -6.83
CA ASN A 352 -6.04 2.51 -5.83
C ASN A 352 -5.97 1.58 -4.61
N ARG A 353 -5.84 0.25 -4.83
CA ARG A 353 -5.74 -0.75 -3.77
C ARG A 353 -4.84 -1.90 -4.20
N CYS A 354 -3.81 -2.17 -3.41
CA CYS A 354 -2.95 -3.33 -3.59
C CYS A 354 -3.72 -4.60 -3.21
N ARG A 355 -3.69 -5.63 -4.05
CA ARG A 355 -4.29 -6.94 -3.75
C ARG A 355 -3.28 -7.96 -3.28
N ASP A 356 -2.00 -7.67 -3.42
CA ASP A 356 -0.92 -8.49 -2.89
C ASP A 356 -0.74 -8.24 -1.38
N LYS A 357 -0.10 -9.18 -0.69
CA LYS A 357 0.12 -9.10 0.76
C LYS A 357 1.54 -8.70 1.10
N GLY A 358 1.65 -7.95 2.21
CA GLY A 358 2.92 -7.52 2.79
C GLY A 358 3.65 -6.46 1.97
N ASP A 359 4.77 -5.97 2.52
CA ASP A 359 5.54 -4.88 1.91
C ASP A 359 6.16 -5.29 0.56
N ARG A 360 6.68 -6.51 0.43
CA ARG A 360 7.20 -7.02 -0.85
C ARG A 360 6.10 -7.09 -1.92
N GLY A 361 4.88 -7.53 -1.53
CA GLY A 361 3.72 -7.55 -2.41
C GLY A 361 3.30 -6.14 -2.84
N MET A 362 3.30 -5.18 -1.92
CA MET A 362 2.98 -3.78 -2.21
C MET A 362 3.97 -3.16 -3.21
N ARG A 363 5.29 -3.35 -3.00
CA ARG A 363 6.33 -2.84 -3.91
C ARG A 363 6.18 -3.42 -5.31
N ARG A 364 5.98 -4.72 -5.42
CA ARG A 364 5.73 -5.41 -6.70
C ARG A 364 4.48 -4.88 -7.40
N TRP A 365 3.37 -4.76 -6.68
CA TRP A 365 2.11 -4.25 -7.21
C TRP A 365 2.23 -2.84 -7.78
N VAL A 366 2.87 -1.94 -7.04
CA VAL A 366 3.11 -0.56 -7.48
C VAL A 366 4.00 -0.54 -8.71
N GLY A 367 5.10 -1.29 -8.70
CA GLY A 367 6.04 -1.35 -9.82
C GLY A 367 5.40 -1.84 -11.12
N LEU A 368 4.61 -2.92 -11.05
CA LEU A 368 3.90 -3.43 -12.23
C LEU A 368 2.90 -2.39 -12.79
N GLY A 369 2.18 -1.69 -11.93
CA GLY A 369 1.28 -0.62 -12.34
C GLY A 369 1.99 0.55 -13.01
N VAL A 370 3.16 0.93 -12.49
CA VAL A 370 4.02 1.99 -13.08
C VAL A 370 4.59 1.56 -14.44
N ILE A 371 5.09 0.33 -14.54
CA ILE A 371 5.60 -0.23 -15.81
C ILE A 371 4.48 -0.22 -16.87
N ALA A 372 3.28 -0.68 -16.53
CA ALA A 372 2.15 -0.70 -17.46
C ALA A 372 1.79 0.71 -17.95
N ASP A 373 1.80 1.71 -17.07
CA ASP A 373 1.54 3.11 -17.44
C ASP A 373 2.64 3.65 -18.38
N ASN A 374 3.90 3.40 -18.06
CA ASN A 374 5.05 3.83 -18.87
C ASN A 374 5.01 3.21 -20.28
N LEU A 375 4.74 1.92 -20.41
CA LEU A 375 4.64 1.24 -21.71
C LEU A 375 3.54 1.87 -22.57
N ILE A 376 2.38 2.18 -22.00
CA ILE A 376 1.30 2.88 -22.72
C ILE A 376 1.74 4.29 -23.16
N ASN A 377 2.46 5.01 -22.30
CA ASN A 377 2.93 6.35 -22.64
C ASN A 377 4.01 6.33 -23.74
N ILE A 378 4.94 5.37 -23.69
CA ILE A 378 5.91 5.13 -24.75
C ILE A 378 5.18 4.90 -26.09
N GLY A 379 4.23 3.95 -26.11
CA GLY A 379 3.47 3.65 -27.32
C GLY A 379 2.72 4.85 -27.88
N ARG A 380 2.11 5.68 -27.02
CA ARG A 380 1.42 6.91 -27.43
C ARG A 380 2.37 7.94 -28.03
N VAL A 381 3.57 8.11 -27.48
CA VAL A 381 4.55 9.08 -28.01
C VAL A 381 5.08 8.59 -29.35
N LEU A 382 5.41 7.31 -29.50
CA LEU A 382 5.86 6.72 -30.74
C LEU A 382 4.79 6.87 -31.84
N ALA A 383 3.55 6.49 -31.56
CA ALA A 383 2.45 6.64 -32.53
C ALA A 383 2.19 8.09 -32.98
N ARG A 384 2.51 9.09 -32.14
CA ARG A 384 2.45 10.50 -32.53
C ARG A 384 3.62 10.90 -33.41
N LYS A 385 4.82 10.38 -33.16
CA LYS A 385 6.00 10.61 -33.99
C LYS A 385 5.78 10.04 -35.39
N ASP A 386 5.28 8.80 -35.47
CA ASP A 386 5.00 8.15 -36.75
C ASP A 386 3.97 8.92 -37.59
N LYS A 387 2.91 9.44 -36.95
CA LYS A 387 1.91 10.28 -37.64
C LYS A 387 2.47 11.62 -38.12
N ALA A 388 3.43 12.18 -37.39
CA ALA A 388 4.07 13.44 -37.78
C ALA A 388 5.08 13.28 -38.92
N THR A 389 5.60 12.06 -39.15
CA THR A 389 6.55 11.72 -40.22
C THR A 389 5.87 11.06 -41.40
N ALA A 390 4.59 10.71 -41.33
CA ALA A 390 3.84 10.16 -42.47
C ALA A 390 3.71 11.22 -43.56
N PRO A 391 4.05 10.92 -44.82
CA PRO A 391 3.85 11.86 -45.92
C PRO A 391 2.37 12.22 -46.02
N ILE A 392 2.09 13.51 -46.17
CA ILE A 392 0.75 13.99 -46.50
C ILE A 392 0.46 13.45 -47.91
N VAL A 393 -0.37 12.40 -47.98
CA VAL A 393 -0.92 11.96 -49.28
C VAL A 393 -1.92 13.04 -49.68
N ALA A 394 -1.48 13.85 -50.66
CA ALA A 394 -2.30 14.89 -51.25
C ALA A 394 -3.40 14.28 -52.12
#